data_fe68cf6623c90f73c25074f6cb66ddf0
#
_entry.id   fe68cf6623c90f73c25074f6cb66ddf0
#
_cell.length_a   1.000
_cell.length_b   1.000
_cell.length_c   1.000
_cell.angle_alpha   90.00
_cell.angle_beta   90.00
_cell.angle_gamma   90.00
#
_symmetry.space_group_name_H-M   'P 1'
#
loop_
_entity.id
_entity.type
_entity.pdbx_description
1 polymer ?
#
loop_
_entity_poly.entity_id
_entity_poly.type
_entity_poly.pdbx_seq_one_letter_code
_entity_poly.pdbx_strand_id
1 'polypeptide(L)'
;MREQYDANPWGWNAAGKRSELAHDNARFVLVRGGDGSGSIQAFAHFRFDPDDEVHASRAVLYVRELQVAQPFRSSGLGARIMNLLQRVAGQFELDCVMLTVFKTNARALSFYMEKLEYSIDTGDPVNFSRDVCYHVLSRRCLAAEAEAAPR
;
A
#
# COMPACT_ATOMS: atom_id res chain seq x y z
N MET A 1 -7.65 12.17 -1.83
CA MET A 1 -7.62 11.07 -2.83
C MET A 1 -8.20 11.50 -4.17
N ARG A 2 -9.45 11.93 -4.25
CA ARG A 2 -10.10 12.33 -5.51
C ARG A 2 -9.25 13.30 -6.34
N GLU A 3 -8.70 14.32 -5.71
CA GLU A 3 -7.81 15.31 -6.36
C GLU A 3 -6.62 14.68 -7.07
N GLN A 4 -6.05 13.60 -6.50
CA GLN A 4 -4.94 12.89 -7.12
C GLN A 4 -5.35 12.12 -8.38
N TYR A 5 -6.56 11.57 -8.39
CA TYR A 5 -7.11 10.91 -9.58
C TYR A 5 -7.50 11.92 -10.65
N ASP A 6 -8.13 13.03 -10.25
CA ASP A 6 -8.56 14.09 -11.18
C ASP A 6 -7.35 14.77 -11.86
N ALA A 7 -6.19 14.80 -11.20
CA ALA A 7 -4.93 15.32 -11.75
C ALA A 7 -4.20 14.35 -12.69
N ASN A 8 -4.71 13.14 -12.88
CA ASN A 8 -4.09 12.10 -13.70
C ASN A 8 -5.06 11.56 -14.75
N PRO A 9 -4.54 10.93 -15.86
CA PRO A 9 -5.37 10.42 -16.95
C PRO A 9 -6.45 9.42 -16.54
N TRP A 10 -6.32 8.77 -15.38
CA TRP A 10 -7.31 7.81 -14.90
C TRP A 10 -8.63 8.47 -14.50
N GLY A 11 -8.60 9.71 -14.02
CA GLY A 11 -9.77 10.39 -13.49
C GLY A 11 -10.38 9.71 -12.26
N TRP A 12 -11.35 10.35 -11.63
CA TRP A 12 -12.10 9.78 -10.51
C TRP A 12 -13.30 8.95 -10.99
N ASN A 13 -13.31 7.67 -10.66
CA ASN A 13 -14.43 6.76 -10.90
C ASN A 13 -15.01 6.24 -9.58
N ALA A 14 -16.07 6.88 -9.11
CA ALA A 14 -16.71 6.53 -7.83
C ALA A 14 -17.31 5.11 -7.83
N ALA A 15 -17.91 4.68 -8.94
CA ALA A 15 -18.47 3.34 -9.06
C ALA A 15 -17.37 2.27 -9.04
N GLY A 16 -16.30 2.48 -9.80
CA GLY A 16 -15.12 1.61 -9.80
C GLY A 16 -14.48 1.52 -8.42
N LYS A 17 -14.36 2.64 -7.70
CA LYS A 17 -13.82 2.66 -6.35
C LYS A 17 -14.70 1.89 -5.35
N ARG A 18 -16.01 2.02 -5.43
CA ARG A 18 -16.93 1.23 -4.59
C ARG A 18 -16.81 -0.26 -4.87
N SER A 19 -16.75 -0.67 -6.13
CA SER A 19 -16.55 -2.07 -6.53
C SER A 19 -15.22 -2.62 -6.02
N GLU A 20 -14.15 -1.83 -6.11
CA GLU A 20 -12.84 -2.21 -5.59
C GLU A 20 -12.86 -2.44 -4.07
N LEU A 21 -13.50 -1.54 -3.31
CA LEU A 21 -13.63 -1.63 -1.86
C LEU A 21 -14.55 -2.77 -1.40
N ALA A 22 -15.57 -3.10 -2.21
CA ALA A 22 -16.52 -4.18 -1.93
C ALA A 22 -16.08 -5.55 -2.47
N HIS A 23 -14.89 -5.67 -3.01
CA HIS A 23 -14.39 -6.92 -3.55
C HIS A 23 -14.21 -7.99 -2.47
N ASP A 24 -14.51 -9.25 -2.76
CA ASP A 24 -14.49 -10.36 -1.79
C ASP A 24 -13.11 -10.54 -1.12
N ASN A 25 -12.03 -10.25 -1.84
CA ASN A 25 -10.66 -10.33 -1.35
C ASN A 25 -10.17 -9.03 -0.68
N ALA A 26 -11.00 -7.99 -0.58
CA ALA A 26 -10.62 -6.75 0.07
C ALA A 26 -10.39 -6.98 1.57
N ARG A 27 -9.28 -6.44 2.08
CA ARG A 27 -8.91 -6.46 3.50
C ARG A 27 -8.60 -5.05 3.95
N PHE A 28 -8.85 -4.76 5.22
CA PHE A 28 -8.71 -3.42 5.76
C PHE A 28 -7.98 -3.40 7.09
N VAL A 29 -7.16 -2.39 7.26
CA VAL A 29 -6.73 -1.91 8.58
C VAL A 29 -7.44 -0.60 8.83
N LEU A 30 -8.15 -0.49 9.96
CA LEU A 30 -8.86 0.72 10.37
C LEU A 30 -8.27 1.24 11.66
N VAL A 31 -7.88 2.52 11.68
CA VAL A 31 -7.45 3.21 12.90
C VAL A 31 -8.58 4.14 13.33
N ARG A 32 -9.10 3.90 14.54
CA ARG A 32 -10.18 4.69 15.14
C ARG A 32 -9.65 5.55 16.28
N GLY A 33 -10.31 6.68 16.49
CA GLY A 33 -10.05 7.55 17.65
C GLY A 33 -10.42 6.85 18.95
N GLY A 34 -9.59 7.05 19.98
CA GLY A 34 -9.85 6.55 21.33
C GLY A 34 -10.83 7.40 22.15
N ASP A 35 -11.40 8.45 21.55
CA ASP A 35 -12.30 9.43 22.18
C ASP A 35 -13.77 8.97 22.29
N GLY A 36 -14.06 7.73 21.91
CA GLY A 36 -15.42 7.18 21.91
C GLY A 36 -16.27 7.58 20.71
N SER A 37 -15.78 8.50 19.85
CA SER A 37 -16.51 8.92 18.63
C SER A 37 -16.62 7.85 17.56
N GLY A 38 -15.73 6.85 17.61
CA GLY A 38 -15.62 5.81 16.59
C GLY A 38 -15.14 6.34 15.22
N SER A 39 -14.71 7.62 15.14
CA SER A 39 -14.23 8.23 13.91
C SER A 39 -13.00 7.52 13.36
N ILE A 40 -12.97 7.31 12.05
CA ILE A 40 -11.83 6.70 11.37
C ILE A 40 -10.77 7.78 11.15
N GLN A 41 -9.59 7.61 11.75
CA GLN A 41 -8.45 8.52 11.62
C GLN A 41 -7.55 8.14 10.46
N ALA A 42 -7.44 6.84 10.15
CA ALA A 42 -6.68 6.33 9.03
C ALA A 42 -7.20 4.95 8.62
N PHE A 43 -6.95 4.57 7.38
CA PHE A 43 -7.19 3.20 6.93
C PHE A 43 -6.21 2.80 5.83
N ALA A 44 -6.02 1.49 5.69
CA ALA A 44 -5.43 0.88 4.51
C ALA A 44 -6.41 -0.15 3.93
N HIS A 45 -6.50 -0.19 2.60
CA HIS A 45 -7.12 -1.25 1.83
C HIS A 45 -6.03 -2.05 1.14
N PHE A 46 -6.04 -3.35 1.29
CA PHE A 46 -5.05 -4.24 0.70
C PHE A 46 -5.67 -5.58 0.29
N ARG A 47 -4.94 -6.34 -0.51
CA ARG A 47 -5.28 -7.70 -0.93
C ARG A 47 -4.04 -8.58 -0.89
N PHE A 48 -4.25 -9.87 -0.73
CA PHE A 48 -3.26 -10.89 -1.02
C PHE A 48 -3.46 -11.29 -2.47
N ASP A 49 -2.57 -10.88 -3.33
CA ASP A 49 -2.66 -11.15 -4.76
C ASP A 49 -1.42 -11.95 -5.22
N PRO A 50 -1.55 -12.88 -6.17
CA PRO A 50 -0.38 -13.31 -6.92
C PRO A 50 0.15 -12.08 -7.68
N ASP A 51 1.46 -11.97 -7.80
CA ASP A 51 2.03 -10.95 -8.65
C ASP A 51 1.71 -11.31 -10.11
N ASP A 52 1.06 -10.37 -10.80
CA ASP A 52 0.54 -10.60 -12.13
C ASP A 52 1.64 -10.58 -13.22
N GLU A 53 1.28 -11.00 -14.40
CA GLU A 53 1.92 -10.98 -15.73
C GLU A 53 3.46 -11.11 -15.81
N VAL A 54 4.24 -10.45 -14.94
CA VAL A 54 5.71 -10.43 -15.03
C VAL A 54 6.35 -11.45 -14.07
N HIS A 55 5.72 -11.68 -12.92
CA HIS A 55 6.24 -12.54 -11.87
C HIS A 55 5.13 -13.40 -11.24
N ALA A 56 4.42 -14.18 -12.06
CA ALA A 56 3.27 -14.99 -11.62
C ALA A 56 3.57 -15.96 -10.45
N SER A 57 4.84 -16.17 -10.13
CA SER A 57 5.29 -17.00 -9.00
C SER A 57 5.42 -16.25 -7.68
N ARG A 58 5.35 -14.91 -7.68
CA ARG A 58 5.43 -14.11 -6.45
C ARG A 58 4.05 -13.98 -5.81
N ALA A 59 3.98 -14.20 -4.52
CA ALA A 59 2.81 -13.87 -3.71
C ALA A 59 3.05 -12.56 -2.97
N VAL A 60 2.16 -11.59 -3.15
CA VAL A 60 2.36 -10.24 -2.63
C VAL A 60 1.18 -9.76 -1.78
N LEU A 61 1.45 -8.89 -0.83
CA LEU A 61 0.44 -8.06 -0.19
C LEU A 61 0.37 -6.73 -0.96
N TYR A 62 -0.70 -6.54 -1.73
CA TYR A 62 -0.87 -5.35 -2.54
C TYR A 62 -1.68 -4.28 -1.80
N VAL A 63 -1.05 -3.17 -1.47
CA VAL A 63 -1.71 -2.02 -0.83
C VAL A 63 -2.39 -1.19 -1.91
N ARG A 64 -3.72 -1.28 -1.96
CA ARG A 64 -4.55 -0.55 -2.92
C ARG A 64 -4.76 0.90 -2.52
N GLU A 65 -4.78 1.16 -1.20
CA GLU A 65 -5.04 2.48 -0.67
C GLU A 65 -4.50 2.63 0.75
N LEU A 66 -3.90 3.77 1.03
CA LEU A 66 -3.53 4.22 2.37
C LEU A 66 -4.00 5.65 2.54
N GLN A 67 -4.87 5.90 3.50
CA GLN A 67 -5.39 7.22 3.81
C GLN A 67 -5.23 7.57 5.28
N VAL A 68 -4.79 8.79 5.53
CA VAL A 68 -4.74 9.39 6.87
C VAL A 68 -5.54 10.69 6.83
N ALA A 69 -6.52 10.82 7.71
CA ALA A 69 -7.32 12.03 7.80
C ALA A 69 -6.45 13.25 8.10
N GLN A 70 -6.79 14.38 7.52
CA GLN A 70 -5.93 15.59 7.53
C GLN A 70 -5.43 15.99 8.92
N PRO A 71 -6.25 16.00 9.99
CA PRO A 71 -5.76 16.36 11.33
C PRO A 71 -4.69 15.42 11.90
N PHE A 72 -4.60 14.19 11.38
CA PHE A 72 -3.70 13.14 11.86
C PHE A 72 -2.51 12.88 10.92
N ARG A 73 -2.38 13.66 9.85
CA ARG A 73 -1.23 13.58 8.94
C ARG A 73 0.04 14.00 9.68
N SER A 74 1.15 13.45 9.25
CA SER A 74 2.50 13.67 9.86
C SER A 74 2.62 13.21 11.33
N SER A 75 1.64 12.45 11.83
CA SER A 75 1.66 11.84 13.18
C SER A 75 2.37 10.47 13.22
N GLY A 76 2.82 9.96 12.08
CA GLY A 76 3.42 8.63 11.97
C GLY A 76 2.40 7.49 11.74
N LEU A 77 1.10 7.76 11.69
CA LEU A 77 0.08 6.71 11.52
C LEU A 77 0.27 5.93 10.21
N GLY A 78 0.55 6.61 9.10
CA GLY A 78 0.79 5.95 7.82
C GLY A 78 1.96 4.98 7.88
N ALA A 79 3.08 5.37 8.51
CA ALA A 79 4.25 4.50 8.69
C ALA A 79 3.92 3.30 9.58
N ARG A 80 3.16 3.50 10.65
CA ARG A 80 2.73 2.40 11.56
C ARG A 80 1.87 1.39 10.84
N ILE A 81 0.92 1.84 10.01
CA ILE A 81 0.08 0.95 9.19
C ILE A 81 0.95 0.17 8.20
N MET A 82 1.84 0.82 7.47
CA MET A 82 2.70 0.15 6.49
C MET A 82 3.64 -0.87 7.15
N ASN A 83 4.20 -0.56 8.32
CA ASN A 83 5.02 -1.50 9.09
C ASN A 83 4.19 -2.70 9.59
N LEU A 84 2.93 -2.48 9.99
CA LEU A 84 2.02 -3.58 10.33
C LEU A 84 1.78 -4.48 9.11
N LEU A 85 1.50 -3.91 7.94
CA LEU A 85 1.29 -4.69 6.72
C LEU A 85 2.54 -5.46 6.30
N GLN A 86 3.73 -4.87 6.49
CA GLN A 86 5.01 -5.55 6.25
C GLN A 86 5.18 -6.77 7.17
N ARG A 87 4.81 -6.66 8.45
CA ARG A 87 4.83 -7.77 9.40
C ARG A 87 3.81 -8.84 9.04
N VAL A 88 2.59 -8.43 8.67
CA VAL A 88 1.55 -9.36 8.20
C VAL A 88 2.05 -10.16 6.99
N ALA A 89 2.60 -9.47 6.00
CA ALA A 89 3.14 -10.12 4.81
C ALA A 89 4.26 -11.11 5.16
N GLY A 90 5.16 -10.76 6.07
CA GLY A 90 6.21 -11.65 6.55
C GLY A 90 5.67 -12.89 7.27
N GLN A 91 4.61 -12.75 8.09
CA GLN A 91 3.98 -13.89 8.77
C GLN A 91 3.31 -14.88 7.83
N PHE A 92 2.82 -14.41 6.68
CA PHE A 92 2.26 -15.25 5.62
C PHE A 92 3.31 -15.69 4.58
N GLU A 93 4.60 -15.44 4.85
CA GLU A 93 5.73 -15.82 3.98
C GLU A 93 5.59 -15.27 2.55
N LEU A 94 5.01 -14.07 2.43
CA LEU A 94 4.87 -13.40 1.14
C LEU A 94 6.21 -12.77 0.72
N ASP A 95 6.40 -12.61 -0.59
CA ASP A 95 7.66 -12.10 -1.15
C ASP A 95 7.86 -10.61 -0.84
N CYS A 96 6.82 -9.82 -0.95
CA CYS A 96 6.90 -8.38 -0.71
C CYS A 96 5.54 -7.73 -0.42
N VAL A 97 5.60 -6.51 0.09
CA VAL A 97 4.48 -5.56 0.08
C VAL A 97 4.66 -4.64 -1.13
N MET A 98 3.63 -4.50 -1.93
CA MET A 98 3.61 -3.77 -3.19
C MET A 98 2.54 -2.70 -3.20
N LEU A 99 2.75 -1.62 -3.93
CA LEU A 99 1.79 -0.54 -4.12
C LEU A 99 2.04 0.21 -5.44
N THR A 100 1.02 0.96 -5.86
CA THR A 100 1.11 1.89 -6.99
C THR A 100 1.01 3.32 -6.48
N VAL A 101 1.83 4.22 -6.99
CA VAL A 101 1.83 5.64 -6.64
C VAL A 101 1.96 6.50 -7.88
N PHE A 102 1.16 7.58 -7.99
CA PHE A 102 1.28 8.54 -9.07
C PHE A 102 2.62 9.29 -9.04
N LYS A 103 3.28 9.43 -10.18
CA LYS A 103 4.54 10.19 -10.32
C LYS A 103 4.41 11.65 -9.87
N THR A 104 3.21 12.21 -10.00
CA THR A 104 2.89 13.57 -9.56
C THR A 104 2.73 13.72 -8.06
N ASN A 105 2.59 12.61 -7.31
CA ASN A 105 2.46 12.61 -5.86
C ASN A 105 3.82 12.56 -5.17
N ALA A 106 4.59 13.66 -5.27
CA ALA A 106 5.94 13.77 -4.72
C ALA A 106 5.99 13.46 -3.22
N ARG A 107 4.96 13.86 -2.47
CA ARG A 107 4.86 13.60 -1.03
C ARG A 107 4.76 12.09 -0.72
N ALA A 108 3.94 11.36 -1.47
CA ALA A 108 3.83 9.93 -1.29
C ALA A 108 5.10 9.20 -1.75
N LEU A 109 5.72 9.63 -2.83
CA LEU A 109 6.99 9.07 -3.30
C LEU A 109 8.08 9.20 -2.22
N SER A 110 8.29 10.40 -1.67
CA SER A 110 9.23 10.61 -0.58
C SER A 110 8.89 9.76 0.65
N PHE A 111 7.60 9.68 1.02
CA PHE A 111 7.15 8.85 2.13
C PHE A 111 7.50 7.37 1.94
N TYR A 112 7.19 6.80 0.78
CA TYR A 112 7.47 5.39 0.53
C TYR A 112 8.94 5.10 0.29
N MET A 113 9.63 5.89 -0.55
CA MET A 113 11.00 5.58 -0.97
C MET A 113 12.04 6.03 0.06
N GLU A 114 11.92 7.25 0.61
CA GLU A 114 12.94 7.79 1.52
C GLU A 114 12.69 7.37 2.97
N LYS A 115 11.43 7.39 3.42
CA LYS A 115 11.11 7.08 4.82
C LYS A 115 10.90 5.60 5.08
N LEU A 116 10.26 4.88 4.16
CA LEU A 116 9.89 3.47 4.32
C LEU A 116 10.74 2.50 3.49
N GLU A 117 11.73 3.00 2.76
CA GLU A 117 12.71 2.20 2.01
C GLU A 117 12.09 1.28 0.93
N TYR A 118 10.96 1.71 0.35
CA TYR A 118 10.43 1.06 -0.85
C TYR A 118 11.28 1.45 -2.06
N SER A 119 11.39 0.57 -3.02
CA SER A 119 12.08 0.80 -4.29
C SER A 119 11.14 0.57 -5.47
N ILE A 120 11.53 1.10 -6.64
CA ILE A 120 10.83 0.79 -7.89
C ILE A 120 10.88 -0.71 -8.11
N ASP A 121 9.70 -1.32 -8.28
CA ASP A 121 9.60 -2.77 -8.47
C ASP A 121 10.16 -3.20 -9.82
N THR A 122 10.62 -4.44 -9.92
CA THR A 122 11.11 -5.02 -11.17
C THR A 122 10.03 -5.10 -12.24
N GLY A 123 8.76 -5.18 -11.85
CA GLY A 123 7.58 -5.14 -12.72
C GLY A 123 7.08 -3.73 -13.06
N ASP A 124 7.76 -2.67 -12.58
CA ASP A 124 7.37 -1.29 -12.92
C ASP A 124 7.42 -1.08 -14.43
N PRO A 125 6.38 -0.43 -15.03
CA PRO A 125 6.34 -0.17 -16.47
C PRO A 125 7.54 0.60 -17.03
N VAL A 126 8.22 1.40 -16.20
CA VAL A 126 9.44 2.13 -16.61
C VAL A 126 10.56 1.20 -17.06
N ASN A 127 10.66 -0.01 -16.48
CA ASN A 127 11.64 -1.00 -16.85
C ASN A 127 11.40 -1.60 -18.24
N PHE A 128 10.21 -1.39 -18.80
CA PHE A 128 9.79 -1.86 -20.12
C PHE A 128 9.61 -0.70 -21.13
N SER A 129 10.23 0.43 -20.86
CA SER A 129 10.15 1.66 -21.69
C SER A 129 8.70 2.14 -21.92
N ARG A 130 7.81 1.87 -20.97
CA ARG A 130 6.43 2.35 -20.99
C ARG A 130 6.32 3.66 -20.21
N ASP A 131 5.91 4.71 -20.89
CA ASP A 131 5.62 6.00 -20.23
C ASP A 131 4.20 5.98 -19.65
N VAL A 132 4.12 5.80 -18.35
CA VAL A 132 2.86 5.81 -17.58
C VAL A 132 2.93 6.85 -16.46
N CYS A 133 1.78 7.27 -15.95
CA CYS A 133 1.68 8.31 -14.92
C CYS A 133 1.97 7.83 -13.48
N TYR A 134 2.36 6.59 -13.29
CA TYR A 134 2.58 5.98 -11.98
C TYR A 134 3.85 5.15 -11.91
N HIS A 135 4.27 4.83 -10.69
CA HIS A 135 5.26 3.82 -10.38
C HIS A 135 4.63 2.68 -9.58
N VAL A 136 5.14 1.48 -9.79
CA VAL A 136 4.94 0.33 -8.92
C VAL A 136 6.13 0.25 -7.98
N LEU A 137 5.87 0.31 -6.68
CA LEU A 137 6.88 0.22 -5.64
C LEU A 137 6.72 -1.08 -4.86
N SER A 138 7.82 -1.66 -4.43
CA SER A 138 7.82 -2.82 -3.56
C SER A 138 8.88 -2.74 -2.48
N ARG A 139 8.64 -3.46 -1.38
CA ARG A 139 9.62 -3.72 -0.33
C ARG A 139 9.54 -5.19 0.05
N ARG A 140 10.66 -5.90 -0.03
CA ARG A 140 10.75 -7.31 0.34
C ARG A 140 10.32 -7.52 1.78
N CYS A 141 9.64 -8.64 2.03
CA CYS A 141 9.43 -9.14 3.36
C CYS A 141 10.73 -9.77 3.86
N LEU A 142 11.18 -9.36 5.04
CA LEU A 142 12.22 -10.11 5.73
C LEU A 142 11.59 -11.42 6.15
N ALA A 143 12.26 -12.55 5.91
CA ALA A 143 11.86 -13.82 6.48
C ALA A 143 11.65 -13.59 7.99
N ALA A 144 10.53 -14.07 8.53
CA ALA A 144 10.31 -14.00 9.97
C ALA A 144 11.52 -14.68 10.62
N GLU A 145 12.38 -13.89 11.26
CA GLU A 145 13.33 -14.46 12.19
C GLU A 145 12.46 -15.21 13.19
N ALA A 146 12.65 -16.51 13.26
CA ALA A 146 12.00 -17.35 14.24
C ALA A 146 12.32 -16.72 15.59
N GLU A 147 11.35 -16.03 16.17
CA GLU A 147 11.45 -15.48 17.50
C GLU A 147 11.68 -16.68 18.40
N ALA A 148 12.93 -16.87 18.78
CA ALA A 148 13.32 -17.94 19.69
C ALA A 148 12.51 -17.74 20.96
N ALA A 149 11.54 -18.62 21.18
CA ALA A 149 10.74 -18.62 22.39
C ALA A 149 11.73 -18.65 23.57
N PRO A 150 11.60 -17.73 24.54
CA PRO A 150 12.43 -17.80 25.75
C PRO A 150 12.13 -19.10 26.43
N ARG A 151 13.19 -19.85 26.69
CA ARG A 151 13.13 -21.11 27.49
C ARG A 151 12.79 -20.80 28.95
#